data_b46783cd9bbd6d0d942214e68f11a215
#
_entry.id   b46783cd9bbd6d0d942214e68f11a215
#
_cell.length_a   1.000
_cell.length_b   1.000
_cell.length_c   1.000
_cell.angle_alpha   90.00
_cell.angle_beta   90.00
_cell.angle_gamma   90.00
#
_symmetry.space_group_name_H-M   'P 1'
#
loop_
_entity.id
_entity.type
_entity.pdbx_description
1 polymer ?
#
loop_
_entity_poly.entity_id
_entity_poly.type
_entity_poly.pdbx_seq_one_letter_code
_entity_poly.pdbx_strand_id
1 'polypeptide(L)'
;LKDVEFQIGHILIEVPSNPTSEQLESASRRADIVLKRLNDGDDFRSTAIASSSGPKALEGGIWDFMNINEMPTLFAEVVSTAKKGDIIGPIKSGSGFHIIKVVDTRGLQTQEVEEVKSRHILLKPSPILSEERAKAMLANFLIQVRAGDADFAKLASQYSEDPGSAAKGGELGWADPSMYVPEFSQTLASLEEGQYSEPFRSTHGWHIVQLEARRKTDATEQFNSNRAHQLIFRRKFNEELQTWLDEMRSEAYIEIVEPESKRG
;
A
#
# COMPACT_ATOMS: atom_id res chain seq x y z
N LEU A 1 -10.02 4.37 6.60
CA LEU A 1 -11.05 4.54 5.56
C LEU A 1 -12.50 4.46 6.08
N LYS A 2 -12.72 4.19 7.39
CA LYS A 2 -14.10 4.19 7.93
C LYS A 2 -14.82 5.52 7.68
N ASP A 3 -14.06 6.61 7.63
CA ASP A 3 -14.58 7.96 7.47
C ASP A 3 -14.31 8.56 6.08
N VAL A 4 -13.69 7.79 5.17
CA VAL A 4 -13.44 8.22 3.79
C VAL A 4 -14.62 7.79 2.92
N GLU A 5 -15.21 8.76 2.26
CA GLU A 5 -16.29 8.55 1.33
C GLU A 5 -15.91 9.07 -0.05
N PHE A 6 -16.36 8.36 -1.05
CA PHE A 6 -16.14 8.67 -2.46
C PHE A 6 -17.46 8.97 -3.13
N GLN A 7 -17.48 10.00 -3.94
CA GLN A 7 -18.52 10.23 -4.92
C GLN A 7 -18.02 9.75 -6.27
N ILE A 8 -18.73 8.82 -6.89
CA ILE A 8 -18.33 8.24 -8.18
C ILE A 8 -19.34 8.55 -9.28
N GLY A 9 -18.84 8.65 -10.50
CA GLY A 9 -19.63 8.54 -11.71
C GLY A 9 -19.51 7.12 -12.26
N HIS A 10 -20.59 6.55 -12.74
CA HIS A 10 -20.64 5.20 -13.27
C HIS A 10 -21.36 5.14 -14.62
N ILE A 11 -20.71 4.55 -15.61
CA ILE A 11 -21.29 4.21 -16.92
C ILE A 11 -21.21 2.70 -17.08
N LEU A 12 -22.32 2.07 -17.49
CA LEU A 12 -22.40 0.65 -17.83
C LEU A 12 -22.72 0.50 -19.31
N ILE A 13 -21.87 -0.19 -20.03
CA ILE A 13 -22.15 -0.70 -21.37
C ILE A 13 -22.57 -2.17 -21.21
N GLU A 14 -23.88 -2.37 -21.18
CA GLU A 14 -24.50 -3.66 -20.85
C GLU A 14 -24.27 -4.72 -21.93
N VAL A 15 -24.19 -5.98 -21.49
CA VAL A 15 -24.25 -7.19 -22.34
C VAL A 15 -25.38 -8.09 -21.85
N PRO A 16 -25.98 -8.93 -22.74
CA PRO A 16 -26.96 -9.93 -22.33
C PRO A 16 -26.39 -10.95 -21.32
N SER A 17 -27.26 -11.63 -20.59
CA SER A 17 -26.85 -12.61 -19.54
C SER A 17 -25.99 -13.77 -20.11
N ASN A 18 -26.14 -14.14 -21.37
CA ASN A 18 -25.31 -15.13 -22.06
C ASN A 18 -24.83 -14.55 -23.40
N PRO A 19 -23.85 -13.64 -23.39
CA PRO A 19 -23.44 -12.93 -24.59
C PRO A 19 -22.62 -13.83 -25.50
N THR A 20 -22.85 -13.70 -26.81
CA THR A 20 -21.93 -14.27 -27.79
C THR A 20 -20.60 -13.53 -27.80
N SER A 21 -19.54 -14.13 -28.35
CA SER A 21 -18.24 -13.48 -28.51
C SER A 21 -18.36 -12.16 -29.28
N GLU A 22 -19.18 -12.12 -30.35
CA GLU A 22 -19.42 -10.91 -31.14
C GLU A 22 -20.09 -9.79 -30.30
N GLN A 23 -21.07 -10.14 -29.45
CA GLN A 23 -21.72 -9.19 -28.55
C GLN A 23 -20.76 -8.62 -27.53
N LEU A 24 -19.88 -9.47 -26.93
CA LEU A 24 -18.84 -9.04 -26.00
C LEU A 24 -17.86 -8.08 -26.68
N GLU A 25 -17.36 -8.42 -27.85
CA GLU A 25 -16.44 -7.55 -28.61
C GLU A 25 -17.09 -6.23 -29.01
N SER A 26 -18.35 -6.25 -29.43
CA SER A 26 -19.09 -5.03 -29.75
C SER A 26 -19.27 -4.13 -28.55
N ALA A 27 -19.61 -4.71 -27.38
CA ALA A 27 -19.72 -3.94 -26.13
C ALA A 27 -18.37 -3.39 -25.67
N SER A 28 -17.30 -4.17 -25.79
CA SER A 28 -15.93 -3.71 -25.48
C SER A 28 -15.55 -2.52 -26.34
N ARG A 29 -15.72 -2.61 -27.65
CA ARG A 29 -15.44 -1.49 -28.57
C ARG A 29 -16.25 -0.23 -28.24
N ARG A 30 -17.52 -0.37 -27.87
CA ARG A 30 -18.36 0.77 -27.46
C ARG A 30 -17.82 1.39 -26.13
N ALA A 31 -17.41 0.56 -25.18
CA ALA A 31 -16.83 1.02 -23.94
C ALA A 31 -15.50 1.77 -24.16
N ASP A 32 -14.64 1.27 -25.05
CA ASP A 32 -13.39 1.94 -25.43
C ASP A 32 -13.63 3.30 -26.09
N ILE A 33 -14.64 3.39 -26.97
CA ILE A 33 -15.04 4.66 -27.60
C ILE A 33 -15.51 5.66 -26.54
N VAL A 34 -16.35 5.22 -25.59
CA VAL A 34 -16.85 6.08 -24.51
C VAL A 34 -15.71 6.54 -23.61
N LEU A 35 -14.81 5.63 -23.21
CA LEU A 35 -13.65 5.98 -22.41
C LEU A 35 -12.75 6.98 -23.13
N LYS A 36 -12.49 6.77 -24.42
CA LYS A 36 -11.68 7.70 -25.21
C LYS A 36 -12.30 9.10 -25.25
N ARG A 37 -13.60 9.21 -25.51
CA ARG A 37 -14.32 10.50 -25.51
C ARG A 37 -14.22 11.22 -24.18
N LEU A 38 -14.37 10.50 -23.07
CA LEU A 38 -14.22 11.07 -21.72
C LEU A 38 -12.79 11.55 -21.47
N ASN A 39 -11.78 10.81 -21.91
CA ASN A 39 -10.37 11.22 -21.79
C ASN A 39 -10.03 12.41 -22.72
N ASP A 40 -10.73 12.54 -23.86
CA ASP A 40 -10.62 13.68 -24.76
C ASP A 40 -11.34 14.94 -24.24
N GLY A 41 -12.08 14.83 -23.11
CA GLY A 41 -12.67 15.95 -22.38
C GLY A 41 -14.20 16.08 -22.49
N ASP A 42 -14.89 15.07 -23.04
CA ASP A 42 -16.36 15.06 -23.04
C ASP A 42 -16.91 15.10 -21.62
N ASP A 43 -18.05 15.77 -21.43
CA ASP A 43 -18.72 15.83 -20.14
C ASP A 43 -19.24 14.45 -19.72
N PHE A 44 -18.89 14.03 -18.51
CA PHE A 44 -19.22 12.70 -18.00
C PHE A 44 -20.74 12.49 -17.88
N ARG A 45 -21.48 13.48 -17.39
CA ARG A 45 -22.93 13.37 -17.18
C ARG A 45 -23.66 13.19 -18.50
N SER A 46 -23.35 14.02 -19.47
CA SER A 46 -23.94 13.95 -20.83
C SER A 46 -23.60 12.62 -21.51
N THR A 47 -22.37 12.15 -21.34
CA THR A 47 -21.92 10.86 -21.87
C THR A 47 -22.63 9.68 -21.20
N ALA A 48 -22.86 9.76 -19.88
CA ALA A 48 -23.61 8.74 -19.15
C ALA A 48 -25.07 8.68 -19.60
N ILE A 49 -25.73 9.83 -19.76
CA ILE A 49 -27.12 9.91 -20.28
C ILE A 49 -27.23 9.27 -21.67
N ALA A 50 -26.24 9.52 -22.53
CA ALA A 50 -26.27 9.05 -23.92
C ALA A 50 -25.86 7.59 -24.11
N SER A 51 -25.07 7.02 -23.20
CA SER A 51 -24.36 5.76 -23.44
C SER A 51 -24.53 4.70 -22.36
N SER A 52 -24.99 5.06 -21.15
CA SER A 52 -25.03 4.14 -20.02
C SER A 52 -26.37 3.42 -19.92
N SER A 53 -26.32 2.12 -19.61
CA SER A 53 -27.47 1.31 -19.17
C SER A 53 -27.52 1.16 -17.63
N GLY A 54 -26.66 1.87 -16.91
CA GLY A 54 -26.55 1.76 -15.46
C GLY A 54 -27.72 2.42 -14.70
N PRO A 55 -27.88 2.14 -13.39
CA PRO A 55 -29.06 2.55 -12.60
C PRO A 55 -29.32 4.04 -12.56
N LYS A 56 -28.29 4.89 -12.58
CA LYS A 56 -28.39 6.36 -12.55
C LYS A 56 -28.07 7.02 -13.91
N ALA A 57 -28.14 6.27 -15.02
CA ALA A 57 -27.77 6.76 -16.33
C ALA A 57 -28.47 8.07 -16.69
N LEU A 58 -29.79 8.14 -16.54
CA LEU A 58 -30.60 9.32 -16.85
C LEU A 58 -30.35 10.53 -15.92
N GLU A 59 -29.75 10.29 -14.78
CA GLU A 59 -29.34 11.34 -13.81
C GLU A 59 -27.89 11.78 -14.03
N GLY A 60 -27.26 11.31 -15.13
CA GLY A 60 -25.88 11.60 -15.47
C GLY A 60 -24.86 10.65 -14.82
N GLY A 61 -25.32 9.50 -14.31
CA GLY A 61 -24.47 8.44 -13.79
C GLY A 61 -23.78 8.75 -12.46
N ILE A 62 -24.08 9.86 -11.78
CA ILE A 62 -23.40 10.25 -10.53
C ILE A 62 -24.10 9.61 -9.35
N TRP A 63 -23.33 8.95 -8.50
CA TRP A 63 -23.79 8.33 -7.27
C TRP A 63 -23.58 9.28 -6.08
N ASP A 64 -24.29 9.04 -4.99
CA ASP A 64 -24.07 9.78 -3.74
C ASP A 64 -22.73 9.37 -3.10
N PHE A 65 -22.26 10.16 -2.15
CA PHE A 65 -21.10 9.80 -1.36
C PHE A 65 -21.35 8.48 -0.63
N MET A 66 -20.44 7.55 -0.76
CA MET A 66 -20.49 6.25 -0.09
C MET A 66 -19.13 5.83 0.40
N ASN A 67 -19.12 5.07 1.48
CA ASN A 67 -17.91 4.47 2.01
C ASN A 67 -17.46 3.32 1.08
N ILE A 68 -16.15 3.08 1.02
CA ILE A 68 -15.58 1.99 0.20
C ILE A 68 -16.16 0.61 0.57
N ASN A 69 -16.61 0.42 1.83
CA ASN A 69 -17.22 -0.83 2.27
C ASN A 69 -18.65 -1.03 1.74
N GLU A 70 -19.29 0.03 1.30
CA GLU A 70 -20.67 0.03 0.75
C GLU A 70 -20.66 -0.16 -0.77
N MET A 71 -19.49 0.01 -1.40
CA MET A 71 -19.33 -0.19 -2.84
C MET A 71 -19.25 -1.66 -3.22
N PRO A 72 -19.73 -2.04 -4.42
CA PRO A 72 -19.37 -3.32 -5.02
C PRO A 72 -17.85 -3.50 -5.04
N THR A 73 -17.35 -4.72 -4.74
CA THR A 73 -15.92 -5.01 -4.65
C THR A 73 -15.14 -4.55 -5.89
N LEU A 74 -15.73 -4.77 -7.07
CA LEU A 74 -15.16 -4.35 -8.36
C LEU A 74 -14.89 -2.83 -8.42
N PHE A 75 -15.77 -2.01 -7.86
CA PHE A 75 -15.60 -0.55 -7.84
C PHE A 75 -14.68 -0.10 -6.71
N ALA A 76 -14.83 -0.71 -5.52
CA ALA A 76 -13.98 -0.43 -4.38
C ALA A 76 -12.49 -0.63 -4.71
N GLU A 77 -12.16 -1.67 -5.48
CA GLU A 77 -10.80 -2.00 -5.89
C GLU A 77 -10.14 -0.85 -6.67
N VAL A 78 -10.83 -0.36 -7.69
CA VAL A 78 -10.28 0.67 -8.58
C VAL A 78 -10.34 2.08 -7.98
N VAL A 79 -11.39 2.38 -7.21
CA VAL A 79 -11.57 3.69 -6.57
C VAL A 79 -10.59 3.91 -5.43
N SER A 80 -10.18 2.84 -4.74
CA SER A 80 -9.31 2.91 -3.56
C SER A 80 -7.94 3.51 -3.81
N THR A 81 -7.44 3.41 -5.04
CA THR A 81 -6.12 3.90 -5.47
C THR A 81 -6.19 5.10 -6.40
N ALA A 82 -7.41 5.49 -6.79
CA ALA A 82 -7.65 6.57 -7.73
C ALA A 82 -7.74 7.94 -7.05
N LYS A 83 -7.43 8.97 -7.81
CA LYS A 83 -7.50 10.38 -7.39
C LYS A 83 -8.78 11.03 -7.92
N LYS A 84 -9.19 12.11 -7.27
CA LYS A 84 -10.27 12.96 -7.79
C LYS A 84 -10.00 13.38 -9.22
N GLY A 85 -10.96 13.11 -10.09
CA GLY A 85 -10.89 13.39 -11.54
C GLY A 85 -10.52 12.18 -12.39
N ASP A 86 -9.93 11.13 -11.82
CA ASP A 86 -9.53 9.94 -12.57
C ASP A 86 -10.75 9.25 -13.20
N ILE A 87 -10.54 8.77 -14.42
CA ILE A 87 -11.51 7.97 -15.18
C ILE A 87 -10.88 6.61 -15.43
N ILE A 88 -11.55 5.55 -14.99
CA ILE A 88 -11.01 4.19 -14.94
C ILE A 88 -11.94 3.26 -15.72
N GLY A 89 -11.36 2.40 -16.51
CA GLY A 89 -12.08 1.38 -17.28
C GLY A 89 -11.45 1.13 -18.64
N PRO A 90 -12.13 0.37 -19.51
CA PRO A 90 -13.34 -0.41 -19.21
C PRO A 90 -13.04 -1.58 -18.28
N ILE A 91 -13.88 -1.78 -17.26
CA ILE A 91 -13.78 -2.88 -16.31
C ILE A 91 -14.85 -3.90 -16.65
N LYS A 92 -14.44 -5.13 -16.95
CA LYS A 92 -15.37 -6.20 -17.34
C LYS A 92 -16.04 -6.83 -16.13
N SER A 93 -17.35 -7.06 -16.22
CA SER A 93 -18.13 -7.87 -15.27
C SER A 93 -19.11 -8.79 -16.00
N GLY A 94 -19.91 -9.55 -15.25
CA GLY A 94 -21.00 -10.35 -15.82
C GLY A 94 -22.11 -9.52 -16.46
N SER A 95 -22.31 -8.26 -16.07
CA SER A 95 -23.31 -7.35 -16.62
C SER A 95 -22.81 -6.52 -17.81
N GLY A 96 -21.51 -6.50 -18.07
CA GLY A 96 -20.92 -5.74 -19.17
C GLY A 96 -19.61 -5.04 -18.80
N PHE A 97 -19.42 -3.86 -19.38
CA PHE A 97 -18.21 -3.06 -19.20
C PHE A 97 -18.55 -1.78 -18.44
N HIS A 98 -17.80 -1.52 -17.38
CA HIS A 98 -17.98 -0.37 -16.50
C HIS A 98 -16.89 0.67 -16.73
N ILE A 99 -17.28 1.94 -16.72
CA ILE A 99 -16.38 3.08 -16.68
C ILE A 99 -16.72 3.86 -15.42
N ILE A 100 -15.71 4.13 -14.59
CA ILE A 100 -15.86 4.80 -13.30
C ILE A 100 -15.05 6.09 -13.32
N LYS A 101 -15.67 7.18 -12.86
CA LYS A 101 -14.99 8.44 -12.58
C LYS A 101 -15.01 8.71 -11.09
N VAL A 102 -13.87 9.07 -10.50
CA VAL A 102 -13.84 9.62 -9.13
C VAL A 102 -14.21 11.10 -9.22
N VAL A 103 -15.43 11.41 -8.80
CA VAL A 103 -15.98 12.79 -8.89
C VAL A 103 -15.47 13.64 -7.74
N ASP A 104 -15.53 13.09 -6.52
CA ASP A 104 -15.05 13.76 -5.31
C ASP A 104 -14.70 12.75 -4.22
N THR A 105 -13.94 13.21 -3.22
CA THR A 105 -13.59 12.44 -2.02
C THR A 105 -13.72 13.34 -0.80
N ARG A 106 -14.18 12.79 0.32
CA ARG A 106 -14.24 13.51 1.59
C ARG A 106 -13.83 12.61 2.76
N GLY A 107 -13.47 13.19 3.88
CA GLY A 107 -13.05 12.46 5.08
C GLY A 107 -11.60 11.96 5.01
N LEU A 108 -10.79 12.41 4.04
CA LEU A 108 -9.36 12.11 4.02
C LEU A 108 -8.70 12.82 5.21
N GLN A 109 -8.11 12.03 6.12
CA GLN A 109 -7.32 12.56 7.22
C GLN A 109 -5.88 12.68 6.77
N THR A 110 -5.30 13.86 6.93
CA THR A 110 -3.88 14.08 6.68
C THR A 110 -3.06 13.22 7.64
N GLN A 111 -2.15 12.43 7.09
CA GLN A 111 -1.19 11.61 7.83
C GLN A 111 0.20 12.16 7.59
N GLU A 112 0.71 12.89 8.58
CA GLU A 112 2.12 13.28 8.58
C GLU A 112 2.95 12.14 9.18
N VAL A 113 4.00 11.73 8.46
CA VAL A 113 5.02 10.78 8.93
C VAL A 113 6.32 11.54 9.08
N GLU A 114 7.00 11.32 10.19
CA GLU A 114 8.36 11.80 10.38
C GLU A 114 9.30 10.81 9.71
N GLU A 115 10.11 11.29 8.77
CA GLU A 115 11.20 10.54 8.17
C GLU A 115 12.55 11.09 8.64
N VAL A 116 13.51 10.20 8.80
CA VAL A 116 14.88 10.53 9.14
C VAL A 116 15.82 10.16 8.01
N LYS A 117 16.82 11.01 7.77
CA LYS A 117 17.96 10.69 6.94
C LYS A 117 19.12 10.33 7.85
N SER A 118 19.68 9.14 7.65
CA SER A 118 20.75 8.64 8.51
C SER A 118 21.79 7.84 7.73
N ARG A 119 22.95 7.66 8.36
CA ARG A 119 23.98 6.71 7.94
C ARG A 119 24.50 5.94 9.12
N HIS A 120 24.97 4.71 8.91
CA HIS A 120 25.46 3.87 9.99
C HIS A 120 26.69 3.03 9.62
N ILE A 121 27.34 2.52 10.64
CA ILE A 121 28.37 1.48 10.52
C ILE A 121 27.91 0.29 11.36
N LEU A 122 27.89 -0.89 10.75
CA LEU A 122 27.56 -2.15 11.40
C LEU A 122 28.81 -3.02 11.49
N LEU A 123 29.10 -3.54 12.68
CA LEU A 123 30.09 -4.59 12.91
C LEU A 123 29.40 -5.82 13.51
N LYS A 124 29.60 -6.99 12.91
CA LYS A 124 29.02 -8.27 13.36
C LYS A 124 30.04 -9.04 14.19
N PRO A 125 29.76 -9.31 15.47
CA PRO A 125 30.63 -10.17 16.27
C PRO A 125 30.80 -11.54 15.63
N SER A 126 32.00 -12.06 15.70
CA SER A 126 32.41 -13.33 15.08
C SER A 126 33.52 -13.99 15.93
N PRO A 127 33.94 -15.22 15.63
CA PRO A 127 35.05 -15.86 16.34
C PRO A 127 36.38 -15.07 16.33
N ILE A 128 36.55 -14.16 15.36
CA ILE A 128 37.75 -13.30 15.24
C ILE A 128 37.51 -11.86 15.69
N LEU A 129 36.26 -11.44 15.87
CA LEU A 129 35.86 -10.11 16.34
C LEU A 129 34.88 -10.24 17.51
N SER A 130 35.41 -10.18 18.75
CA SER A 130 34.56 -10.27 19.95
C SER A 130 33.62 -9.06 20.07
N GLU A 131 32.55 -9.22 20.87
CA GLU A 131 31.60 -8.14 21.19
C GLU A 131 32.32 -6.87 21.71
N GLU A 132 33.28 -7.05 22.66
CA GLU A 132 34.03 -5.94 23.25
C GLU A 132 34.92 -5.25 22.21
N ARG A 133 35.56 -6.03 21.33
CA ARG A 133 36.39 -5.45 20.26
C ARG A 133 35.56 -4.70 19.23
N ALA A 134 34.41 -5.22 18.81
CA ALA A 134 33.51 -4.55 17.90
C ALA A 134 33.05 -3.20 18.48
N LYS A 135 32.60 -3.20 19.73
CA LYS A 135 32.21 -1.98 20.44
C LYS A 135 33.36 -0.98 20.55
N ALA A 136 34.55 -1.45 20.93
CA ALA A 136 35.73 -0.58 21.06
C ALA A 136 36.19 0.01 19.72
N MET A 137 36.10 -0.75 18.63
CA MET A 137 36.39 -0.24 17.27
C MET A 137 35.44 0.88 16.89
N LEU A 138 34.15 0.71 17.11
CA LEU A 138 33.15 1.74 16.80
C LEU A 138 33.36 2.99 17.66
N ALA A 139 33.67 2.82 18.95
CA ALA A 139 34.01 3.94 19.83
C ALA A 139 35.23 4.72 19.32
N ASN A 140 36.27 4.00 18.85
CA ASN A 140 37.44 4.65 18.26
C ASN A 140 37.10 5.38 16.95
N PHE A 141 36.27 4.83 16.10
CA PHE A 141 35.78 5.52 14.88
C PHE A 141 35.08 6.83 15.24
N LEU A 142 34.24 6.82 16.27
CA LEU A 142 33.56 8.04 16.75
C LEU A 142 34.55 9.10 17.23
N ILE A 143 35.59 8.72 17.96
CA ILE A 143 36.62 9.65 18.41
C ILE A 143 37.28 10.32 17.20
N GLN A 144 37.69 9.54 16.20
CA GLN A 144 38.31 10.06 14.99
C GLN A 144 37.39 10.98 14.19
N VAL A 145 36.12 10.60 14.02
CA VAL A 145 35.11 11.40 13.29
C VAL A 145 34.82 12.70 14.03
N ARG A 146 34.66 12.66 15.35
CA ARG A 146 34.40 13.85 16.17
C ARG A 146 35.61 14.82 16.22
N ALA A 147 36.84 14.27 16.11
CA ALA A 147 38.05 15.07 16.00
C ALA A 147 38.27 15.66 14.60
N GLY A 148 37.55 15.18 13.58
CA GLY A 148 37.76 15.55 12.19
C GLY A 148 38.92 14.82 11.49
N ASP A 149 39.49 13.82 12.18
CA ASP A 149 40.62 13.02 11.66
C ASP A 149 40.18 11.95 10.66
N ALA A 150 38.91 11.56 10.67
CA ALA A 150 38.34 10.58 9.77
C ALA A 150 36.95 11.00 9.24
N ASP A 151 36.65 10.56 8.04
CA ASP A 151 35.33 10.72 7.40
C ASP A 151 34.47 9.49 7.68
N PHE A 152 33.28 9.72 8.22
CA PHE A 152 32.34 8.64 8.59
C PHE A 152 31.97 7.76 7.38
N ALA A 153 31.74 8.35 6.21
CA ALA A 153 31.35 7.60 5.02
C ALA A 153 32.50 6.70 4.53
N LYS A 154 33.75 7.17 4.63
CA LYS A 154 34.93 6.35 4.32
C LYS A 154 35.08 5.19 5.29
N LEU A 155 34.89 5.42 6.58
CA LEU A 155 34.94 4.35 7.59
C LEU A 155 33.80 3.33 7.33
N ALA A 156 32.59 3.81 7.01
CA ALA A 156 31.48 2.92 6.67
C ALA A 156 31.79 2.07 5.45
N SER A 157 32.32 2.66 4.36
CA SER A 157 32.67 1.93 3.15
C SER A 157 33.77 0.90 3.36
N GLN A 158 34.67 1.15 4.33
CA GLN A 158 35.82 0.28 4.59
C GLN A 158 35.52 -0.83 5.59
N TYR A 159 34.69 -0.54 6.61
CA TYR A 159 34.53 -1.42 7.76
C TYR A 159 33.12 -1.91 8.00
N SER A 160 32.10 -1.25 7.43
CA SER A 160 30.72 -1.66 7.68
C SER A 160 30.40 -3.01 7.03
N GLU A 161 29.82 -3.91 7.80
CA GLU A 161 29.34 -5.22 7.35
C GLU A 161 27.85 -5.20 6.95
N ASP A 162 27.28 -4.01 6.73
CA ASP A 162 25.95 -3.87 6.15
C ASP A 162 26.04 -3.83 4.61
N PRO A 163 25.63 -4.91 3.90
CA PRO A 163 25.75 -4.98 2.46
C PRO A 163 24.86 -3.96 1.71
N GLY A 164 23.82 -3.44 2.38
CA GLY A 164 22.87 -2.50 1.77
C GLY A 164 23.41 -1.07 1.69
N SER A 165 24.24 -0.65 2.64
CA SER A 165 24.68 0.73 2.79
C SER A 165 26.20 0.94 2.80
N ALA A 166 27.01 -0.07 3.11
CA ALA A 166 28.46 0.07 3.25
C ALA A 166 29.10 0.76 2.03
N ALA A 167 28.82 0.29 0.82
CA ALA A 167 29.37 0.84 -0.42
C ALA A 167 28.94 2.29 -0.70
N LYS A 168 27.87 2.75 -0.05
CA LYS A 168 27.33 4.12 -0.12
C LYS A 168 27.74 4.97 1.09
N GLY A 169 28.82 4.60 1.79
CA GLY A 169 29.25 5.32 2.98
C GLY A 169 28.31 5.18 4.17
N GLY A 170 27.59 4.07 4.26
CA GLY A 170 26.64 3.77 5.32
C GLY A 170 25.28 4.46 5.17
N GLU A 171 25.01 5.15 4.04
CA GLU A 171 23.79 5.92 3.84
C GLU A 171 22.56 5.01 3.74
N LEU A 172 21.55 5.30 4.58
CA LEU A 172 20.25 4.61 4.62
C LEU A 172 19.15 5.39 3.88
N GLY A 173 19.45 6.65 3.49
CA GLY A 173 18.47 7.53 2.86
C GLY A 173 17.39 8.03 3.82
N TRP A 174 16.28 8.50 3.28
CA TRP A 174 15.09 8.89 4.02
C TRP A 174 14.23 7.65 4.31
N ALA A 175 13.90 7.46 5.58
CA ALA A 175 13.05 6.35 6.01
C ALA A 175 12.24 6.72 7.27
N ASP A 176 11.08 6.10 7.43
CA ASP A 176 10.33 6.11 8.68
C ASP A 176 11.11 5.33 9.74
N PRO A 177 11.45 5.94 10.90
CA PRO A 177 12.17 5.26 11.97
C PRO A 177 11.52 3.95 12.45
N SER A 178 10.21 3.82 12.32
CA SER A 178 9.47 2.62 12.73
C SER A 178 9.79 1.38 11.88
N MET A 179 10.44 1.55 10.73
CA MET A 179 10.89 0.45 9.87
C MET A 179 12.15 -0.26 10.39
N TYR A 180 12.87 0.36 11.32
CA TYR A 180 14.07 -0.20 11.90
C TYR A 180 13.76 -1.07 13.13
N VAL A 181 14.73 -1.90 13.53
CA VAL A 181 14.63 -2.64 14.78
C VAL A 181 14.56 -1.67 15.99
N PRO A 182 13.90 -2.07 17.08
CA PRO A 182 13.59 -1.15 18.18
C PRO A 182 14.80 -0.38 18.73
N GLU A 183 15.93 -1.03 18.88
CA GLU A 183 17.16 -0.42 19.42
C GLU A 183 17.70 0.67 18.51
N PHE A 184 17.61 0.46 17.18
CA PHE A 184 18.05 1.43 16.19
C PHE A 184 17.10 2.63 16.14
N SER A 185 15.79 2.37 16.14
CA SER A 185 14.75 3.39 16.17
C SER A 185 14.83 4.28 17.42
N GLN A 186 15.00 3.68 18.61
CA GLN A 186 15.16 4.40 19.87
C GLN A 186 16.42 5.26 19.87
N THR A 187 17.53 4.74 19.35
CA THR A 187 18.77 5.50 19.23
C THR A 187 18.58 6.71 18.33
N LEU A 188 17.98 6.55 17.13
CA LEU A 188 17.69 7.68 16.26
C LEU A 188 16.78 8.72 16.93
N ALA A 189 15.78 8.29 17.69
CA ALA A 189 14.88 9.18 18.41
C ALA A 189 15.59 10.04 19.47
N SER A 190 16.68 9.56 20.03
CA SER A 190 17.46 10.27 21.06
C SER A 190 18.49 11.26 20.50
N LEU A 191 18.75 11.26 19.20
CA LEU A 191 19.74 12.11 18.56
C LEU A 191 19.13 13.42 18.05
N GLU A 192 19.92 14.48 18.08
CA GLU A 192 19.67 15.71 17.31
C GLU A 192 20.28 15.61 15.92
N GLU A 193 19.81 16.45 14.99
CA GLU A 193 20.37 16.49 13.64
C GLU A 193 21.88 16.80 13.65
N GLY A 194 22.64 16.04 12.90
CA GLY A 194 24.09 16.09 12.84
C GLY A 194 24.81 15.26 13.90
N GLN A 195 24.11 14.77 14.90
CA GLN A 195 24.73 14.00 16.00
C GLN A 195 25.02 12.54 15.61
N TYR A 196 26.01 11.99 16.32
CA TYR A 196 26.41 10.58 16.28
C TYR A 196 25.98 9.88 17.57
N SER A 197 25.49 8.66 17.45
CA SER A 197 25.22 7.82 18.62
C SER A 197 26.50 7.30 19.26
N GLU A 198 26.41 6.90 20.54
CA GLU A 198 27.38 5.96 21.09
C GLU A 198 27.17 4.56 20.47
N PRO A 199 28.18 3.65 20.56
CA PRO A 199 28.00 2.28 20.10
C PRO A 199 26.84 1.58 20.83
N PHE A 200 25.89 1.04 20.07
CA PHE A 200 24.75 0.30 20.59
C PHE A 200 24.61 -1.06 19.94
N ARG A 201 23.95 -1.98 20.63
CA ARG A 201 23.75 -3.36 20.18
C ARG A 201 22.34 -3.55 19.65
N SER A 202 22.21 -4.19 18.50
CA SER A 202 20.95 -4.69 17.97
C SER A 202 21.03 -6.20 17.70
N THR A 203 19.94 -6.77 17.18
CA THR A 203 19.93 -8.17 16.70
C THR A 203 20.91 -8.42 15.55
N HIS A 204 21.29 -7.39 14.81
CA HIS A 204 22.19 -7.49 13.64
C HIS A 204 23.69 -7.36 14.01
N GLY A 205 24.02 -6.77 15.14
CA GLY A 205 25.39 -6.51 15.53
C GLY A 205 25.53 -5.22 16.33
N TRP A 206 26.76 -4.68 16.37
CA TRP A 206 27.07 -3.39 16.95
C TRP A 206 26.99 -2.28 15.92
N HIS A 207 26.38 -1.18 16.29
CA HIS A 207 26.16 -0.03 15.42
C HIS A 207 26.69 1.25 16.02
N ILE A 208 27.07 2.18 15.16
CA ILE A 208 27.02 3.62 15.38
C ILE A 208 26.20 4.22 14.25
N VAL A 209 25.41 5.24 14.55
CA VAL A 209 24.57 5.93 13.58
C VAL A 209 24.77 7.43 13.68
N GLN A 210 24.75 8.11 12.54
CA GLN A 210 24.62 9.56 12.43
C GLN A 210 23.21 9.88 11.97
N LEU A 211 22.52 10.75 12.69
CA LEU A 211 21.29 11.38 12.24
C LEU A 211 21.66 12.61 11.40
N GLU A 212 21.40 12.59 10.08
CA GLU A 212 21.74 13.71 9.22
C GLU A 212 20.65 14.79 9.21
N ALA A 213 19.39 14.38 9.10
CA ALA A 213 18.26 15.29 9.07
C ALA A 213 16.94 14.60 9.44
N ARG A 214 15.91 15.40 9.78
CA ARG A 214 14.52 14.99 9.95
C ARG A 214 13.63 15.76 9.00
N ARG A 215 12.53 15.17 8.57
CA ARG A 215 11.49 15.86 7.84
C ARG A 215 10.12 15.28 8.17
N LYS A 216 9.09 16.09 8.01
CA LYS A 216 7.71 15.61 7.97
C LYS A 216 7.28 15.50 6.53
N THR A 217 6.71 14.37 6.19
CA THR A 217 6.20 14.09 4.84
C THR A 217 4.72 13.77 4.94
N ASP A 218 3.94 14.30 4.01
CA ASP A 218 2.54 13.91 3.89
C ASP A 218 2.47 12.50 3.27
N ALA A 219 2.16 11.53 4.10
CA ALA A 219 1.99 10.14 3.73
C ALA A 219 0.50 9.75 3.54
N THR A 220 -0.40 10.73 3.48
CA THR A 220 -1.85 10.51 3.43
C THR A 220 -2.24 9.57 2.29
N GLU A 221 -1.71 9.80 1.10
CA GLU A 221 -2.01 8.98 -0.09
C GLU A 221 -1.55 7.53 0.11
N GLN A 222 -0.31 7.33 0.54
CA GLN A 222 0.26 6.01 0.76
C GLN A 222 -0.46 5.25 1.88
N PHE A 223 -0.77 5.93 2.97
CA PHE A 223 -1.50 5.35 4.10
C PHE A 223 -2.91 4.91 3.69
N ASN A 224 -3.64 5.76 2.97
CA ASN A 224 -4.99 5.45 2.52
C ASN A 224 -4.99 4.32 1.49
N SER A 225 -4.03 4.30 0.56
CA SER A 225 -3.86 3.24 -0.42
C SER A 225 -3.56 1.89 0.26
N ASN A 226 -2.60 1.83 1.17
CA ASN A 226 -2.27 0.61 1.91
C ASN A 226 -3.47 0.08 2.69
N ARG A 227 -4.21 0.97 3.36
CA ARG A 227 -5.40 0.61 4.13
C ARG A 227 -6.53 0.09 3.23
N ALA A 228 -6.70 0.70 2.06
CA ALA A 228 -7.65 0.25 1.05
C ALA A 228 -7.31 -1.14 0.53
N HIS A 229 -6.05 -1.38 0.17
CA HIS A 229 -5.58 -2.70 -0.26
C HIS A 229 -5.86 -3.79 0.79
N GLN A 230 -5.58 -3.51 2.08
CA GLN A 230 -5.86 -4.47 3.15
C GLN A 230 -7.36 -4.80 3.29
N LEU A 231 -8.23 -3.80 3.17
CA LEU A 231 -9.68 -4.00 3.23
C LEU A 231 -10.18 -4.84 2.05
N ILE A 232 -9.74 -4.51 0.84
CA ILE A 232 -10.12 -5.22 -0.38
C ILE A 232 -9.58 -6.64 -0.39
N PHE A 233 -8.32 -6.83 0.00
CA PHE A 233 -7.74 -8.17 0.13
C PHE A 233 -8.56 -9.05 1.07
N ARG A 234 -8.93 -8.53 2.26
CA ARG A 234 -9.74 -9.26 3.23
C ARG A 234 -11.13 -9.60 2.67
N ARG A 235 -11.75 -8.66 1.94
CA ARG A 235 -13.06 -8.90 1.31
C ARG A 235 -12.97 -9.98 0.24
N LYS A 236 -12.03 -9.85 -0.71
CA LYS A 236 -11.80 -10.86 -1.75
C LYS A 236 -11.50 -12.23 -1.18
N PHE A 237 -10.65 -12.29 -0.16
CA PHE A 237 -10.33 -13.54 0.52
C PHE A 237 -11.59 -14.20 1.09
N ASN A 238 -12.48 -13.43 1.72
CA ASN A 238 -13.72 -13.97 2.25
C ASN A 238 -14.70 -14.41 1.16
N GLU A 239 -14.80 -13.65 0.06
CA GLU A 239 -15.63 -13.99 -1.10
C GLU A 239 -15.14 -15.30 -1.75
N GLU A 240 -13.85 -15.42 -2.03
CA GLU A 240 -13.22 -16.64 -2.59
C GLU A 240 -13.34 -17.83 -1.64
N LEU A 241 -13.16 -17.61 -0.34
CA LEU A 241 -13.32 -18.66 0.67
C LEU A 241 -14.76 -19.22 0.69
N GLN A 242 -15.77 -18.34 0.58
CA GLN A 242 -17.16 -18.79 0.52
C GLN A 242 -17.43 -19.57 -0.76
N THR A 243 -16.98 -19.09 -1.90
CA THR A 243 -17.09 -19.79 -3.20
C THR A 243 -16.46 -21.16 -3.13
N TRP A 244 -15.25 -21.26 -2.60
CA TRP A 244 -14.54 -22.53 -2.44
C TRP A 244 -15.27 -23.49 -1.48
N LEU A 245 -15.81 -22.98 -0.37
CA LEU A 245 -16.59 -23.78 0.58
C LEU A 245 -17.89 -24.31 -0.06
N ASP A 246 -18.55 -23.51 -0.88
CA ASP A 246 -19.76 -23.91 -1.57
C ASP A 246 -19.47 -24.97 -2.66
N GLU A 247 -18.36 -24.82 -3.39
CA GLU A 247 -17.86 -25.83 -4.33
C GLU A 247 -17.57 -27.15 -3.60
N MET A 248 -16.81 -27.10 -2.52
CA MET A 248 -16.50 -28.28 -1.69
C MET A 248 -17.75 -28.96 -1.16
N ARG A 249 -18.75 -28.19 -0.72
CA ARG A 249 -20.02 -28.72 -0.25
C ARG A 249 -20.84 -29.40 -1.36
N SER A 250 -20.78 -28.84 -2.58
CA SER A 250 -21.50 -29.39 -3.73
C SER A 250 -20.90 -30.71 -4.21
N GLU A 251 -19.60 -30.92 -4.00
CA GLU A 251 -18.87 -32.13 -4.39
C GLU A 251 -18.80 -33.18 -3.26
N ALA A 252 -19.02 -32.79 -1.99
CA ALA A 252 -18.91 -33.66 -0.87
C ALA A 252 -20.21 -34.44 -0.61
N TYR A 253 -20.09 -35.76 -0.31
CA TYR A 253 -21.17 -36.50 0.28
C TYR A 253 -21.27 -36.16 1.79
N ILE A 254 -22.37 -35.51 2.20
CA ILE A 254 -22.57 -35.08 3.58
C ILE A 254 -23.63 -36.03 4.20
N GLU A 255 -23.21 -36.83 5.16
CA GLU A 255 -24.11 -37.64 5.99
C GLU A 255 -24.28 -36.96 7.36
N ILE A 256 -25.51 -36.56 7.68
CA ILE A 256 -25.84 -36.02 9.00
C ILE A 256 -26.18 -37.17 9.91
N VAL A 257 -25.28 -37.54 10.80
CA VAL A 257 -25.54 -38.57 11.83
C VAL A 257 -26.25 -37.90 13.01
N GLU A 258 -27.56 -38.17 13.15
CA GLU A 258 -28.28 -37.72 14.35
C GLU A 258 -27.78 -38.51 15.57
N PRO A 259 -27.50 -37.85 16.70
CA PRO A 259 -27.12 -38.56 17.91
C PRO A 259 -28.30 -39.44 18.37
N GLU A 260 -28.04 -40.74 18.56
CA GLU A 260 -29.04 -41.66 19.13
C GLU A 260 -29.63 -41.06 20.40
N SER A 261 -30.95 -40.76 20.37
CA SER A 261 -31.67 -40.36 21.56
C SER A 261 -31.63 -41.52 22.55
N LYS A 262 -30.88 -41.36 23.63
CA LYS A 262 -30.97 -42.31 24.76
C LYS A 262 -32.41 -42.35 25.22
N ARG A 263 -33.14 -43.36 24.77
CA ARG A 263 -34.39 -43.76 25.42
C ARG A 263 -34.00 -44.42 26.75
N GLY A 264 -34.15 -43.66 27.83
CA GLY A 264 -34.19 -44.16 29.18
C GLY A 264 -35.64 -44.27 29.65
#